data_a394656012100bcea9d0ad6c01fdda36
#
_entry.id   a394656012100bcea9d0ad6c01fdda36
#
_cell.length_a   1.000
_cell.length_b   1.000
_cell.length_c   1.000
_cell.angle_alpha   90.00
_cell.angle_beta   90.00
_cell.angle_gamma   90.00
#
_symmetry.space_group_name_H-M   'P 1'
#
loop_
_entity.id
_entity.type
_entity.pdbx_description
1 polymer ?
#
loop_
_entity_poly.entity_id
_entity_poly.type
_entity_poly.pdbx_seq_one_letter_code
_entity_poly.pdbx_strand_id
1 'polypeptide(L)'
;MSELSLSTASEPDERPALFPALSETGSDPASRLLGAHMPSAGGLSSCLVAGKEIGCSAVQLFTGSPRQWSKPPLKEEDIRAFHAAREQTEIAFTVAHDSYLINLAAPVPAVLDRSREAFRGELDRAEALGIPWVVTHMGAHLDEGEEPALERLIRCLRELLEETEREGYRTGIALETTAGQGTGLGWRFEELGRVLEGVGPDPRLGVCLDTCHVFAAGYDLRDEQDYEKTLAAFDAHIGLDRLKVIHANDSKKPLGSRVDRHEHIGQGEIGIPAFARLVTDPRLKHIPIVIETPDADTMHAVNLARLKRLASGGELGMMVTVQFFGHYRDFMGEEPLAVCMPVGAVVRQLAALLEERDSRLAGLERHCRFAVNEEYADADQALLEGNTIAVLPPMSGG
;
A
#
# COMPACT_ATOMS: atom_id res chain seq x y z
N MET A 1 -59.49 -31.26 19.15
CA MET A 1 -58.70 -30.05 19.55
C MET A 1 -57.27 -30.23 19.00
N SER A 2 -57.02 -29.64 17.88
CA SER A 2 -55.74 -29.69 17.17
C SER A 2 -55.06 -28.34 17.34
N GLU A 3 -53.93 -28.33 18.04
CA GLU A 3 -53.07 -27.15 18.18
C GLU A 3 -52.29 -26.95 16.90
N LEU A 4 -52.49 -25.81 16.27
CA LEU A 4 -51.68 -25.32 15.15
C LEU A 4 -50.40 -24.67 15.72
N SER A 5 -49.26 -25.32 15.49
CA SER A 5 -47.95 -24.78 15.70
C SER A 5 -47.62 -23.76 14.58
N LEU A 6 -47.56 -22.50 14.94
CA LEU A 6 -47.07 -21.44 14.06
C LEU A 6 -45.54 -21.49 14.07
N SER A 7 -44.96 -21.96 12.96
CA SER A 7 -43.54 -21.80 12.64
C SER A 7 -43.30 -20.36 12.19
N THR A 8 -42.61 -19.56 13.00
CA THR A 8 -42.07 -18.27 12.57
C THR A 8 -40.82 -18.51 11.76
N ALA A 9 -40.94 -18.53 10.44
CA ALA A 9 -39.80 -18.40 9.56
C ALA A 9 -39.27 -16.96 9.68
N SER A 10 -38.05 -16.80 10.17
CA SER A 10 -37.33 -15.52 10.11
C SER A 10 -37.07 -15.18 8.65
N GLU A 11 -37.57 -14.04 8.20
CA GLU A 11 -37.20 -13.46 6.90
C GLU A 11 -35.67 -13.26 6.83
N PRO A 12 -35.04 -13.54 5.67
CA PRO A 12 -33.61 -13.23 5.53
C PRO A 12 -33.40 -11.73 5.57
N ASP A 13 -32.41 -11.30 6.36
CA ASP A 13 -31.97 -9.91 6.51
C ASP A 13 -31.45 -9.38 5.16
N GLU A 14 -32.32 -8.68 4.42
CA GLU A 14 -31.99 -8.02 3.15
C GLU A 14 -31.22 -6.71 3.34
N ARG A 15 -30.19 -6.69 4.16
CA ARG A 15 -29.25 -5.58 4.13
C ARG A 15 -28.35 -5.69 2.90
N PRO A 16 -28.19 -4.62 2.08
CA PRO A 16 -27.32 -4.67 0.93
C PRO A 16 -25.89 -5.02 1.37
N ALA A 17 -25.19 -5.81 0.56
CA ALA A 17 -23.83 -6.25 0.86
C ALA A 17 -22.90 -5.03 0.92
N LEU A 18 -22.69 -4.49 2.12
CA LEU A 18 -21.78 -3.38 2.39
C LEU A 18 -20.31 -3.75 2.10
N PHE A 19 -20.00 -5.05 2.14
CA PHE A 19 -18.67 -5.57 1.85
C PHE A 19 -18.73 -6.40 0.58
N PRO A 20 -18.02 -5.99 -0.49
CA PRO A 20 -17.89 -6.84 -1.67
C PRO A 20 -17.21 -8.15 -1.24
N ALA A 21 -17.80 -9.29 -1.59
CA ALA A 21 -17.07 -10.54 -1.55
C ALA A 21 -15.79 -10.35 -2.37
N LEU A 22 -14.62 -10.68 -1.80
CA LEU A 22 -13.40 -10.82 -2.58
C LEU A 22 -13.69 -11.95 -3.58
N SER A 23 -14.19 -11.60 -4.76
CA SER A 23 -14.42 -12.58 -5.81
C SER A 23 -13.07 -13.20 -6.15
N GLU A 24 -13.05 -14.53 -6.31
CA GLU A 24 -11.95 -15.23 -6.95
C GLU A 24 -11.86 -14.72 -8.39
N THR A 25 -11.31 -13.51 -8.56
CA THR A 25 -11.07 -12.93 -9.88
C THR A 25 -9.95 -13.71 -10.53
N GLY A 26 -10.25 -14.18 -11.73
CA GLY A 26 -9.50 -15.17 -12.45
C GLY A 26 -8.00 -14.92 -12.62
N SER A 27 -7.33 -15.87 -13.21
CA SER A 27 -5.89 -16.03 -13.43
C SER A 27 -5.20 -14.94 -14.27
N ASP A 28 -5.80 -13.76 -14.45
CA ASP A 28 -5.22 -12.64 -15.15
C ASP A 28 -4.33 -11.82 -14.18
N PRO A 29 -3.02 -11.70 -14.43
CA PRO A 29 -2.12 -10.82 -13.67
C PRO A 29 -2.59 -9.36 -13.62
N ALA A 30 -3.37 -8.92 -14.62
CA ALA A 30 -4.00 -7.61 -14.66
C ALA A 30 -5.10 -7.41 -13.60
N SER A 31 -5.54 -8.47 -12.93
CA SER A 31 -6.61 -8.43 -11.91
C SER A 31 -6.10 -8.20 -10.48
N ARG A 32 -4.78 -7.99 -10.27
CA ARG A 32 -4.23 -7.74 -8.94
C ARG A 32 -4.74 -6.44 -8.36
N LEU A 33 -5.18 -6.47 -7.10
CA LEU A 33 -5.61 -5.28 -6.37
C LEU A 33 -4.37 -4.48 -5.93
N LEU A 34 -4.05 -3.45 -6.69
CA LEU A 34 -2.92 -2.56 -6.44
C LEU A 34 -3.41 -1.15 -6.15
N GLY A 35 -2.81 -0.50 -5.16
CA GLY A 35 -3.24 0.82 -4.76
C GLY A 35 -2.25 1.58 -3.89
N ALA A 36 -2.74 2.64 -3.27
CA ALA A 36 -1.94 3.56 -2.46
C ALA A 36 -2.71 4.07 -1.25
N HIS A 37 -1.98 4.52 -0.24
CA HIS A 37 -2.52 5.31 0.86
C HIS A 37 -2.79 6.72 0.36
N MET A 38 -4.07 7.07 0.22
CA MET A 38 -4.51 8.33 -0.36
C MET A 38 -4.81 9.39 0.72
N PRO A 39 -4.41 10.65 0.50
CA PRO A 39 -4.68 11.72 1.46
C PRO A 39 -6.19 12.03 1.53
N SER A 40 -6.70 12.25 2.74
CA SER A 40 -8.12 12.56 2.99
C SER A 40 -8.42 14.06 3.15
N ALA A 41 -7.53 14.93 2.69
CA ALA A 41 -7.64 16.38 2.87
C ALA A 41 -8.89 17.00 2.24
N GLY A 42 -9.44 16.41 1.17
CA GLY A 42 -10.68 16.84 0.50
C GLY A 42 -11.95 16.13 1.00
N GLY A 43 -11.88 15.35 2.06
CA GLY A 43 -12.94 14.45 2.53
C GLY A 43 -12.68 12.99 2.17
N LEU A 44 -13.42 12.07 2.78
CA LEU A 44 -13.16 10.64 2.62
C LEU A 44 -13.45 10.14 1.19
N SER A 45 -14.48 10.66 0.54
CA SER A 45 -14.81 10.32 -0.85
C SER A 45 -13.74 10.77 -1.85
N SER A 46 -13.03 11.87 -1.57
CA SER A 46 -11.96 12.36 -2.45
C SER A 46 -10.77 11.41 -2.55
N CYS A 47 -10.51 10.58 -1.50
CA CYS A 47 -9.47 9.55 -1.54
C CYS A 47 -9.71 8.54 -2.66
N LEU A 48 -10.97 8.15 -2.88
CA LEU A 48 -11.34 7.19 -3.91
C LEU A 48 -11.21 7.79 -5.30
N VAL A 49 -11.63 9.05 -5.47
CA VAL A 49 -11.52 9.78 -6.75
C VAL A 49 -10.04 9.95 -7.12
N ALA A 50 -9.23 10.50 -6.21
CA ALA A 50 -7.80 10.66 -6.44
C ALA A 50 -7.08 9.31 -6.64
N GLY A 51 -7.47 8.27 -5.90
CA GLY A 51 -6.96 6.92 -6.11
C GLY A 51 -7.26 6.39 -7.52
N LYS A 52 -8.49 6.60 -8.02
CA LYS A 52 -8.87 6.21 -9.40
C LYS A 52 -8.05 6.96 -10.44
N GLU A 53 -7.84 8.26 -10.26
CA GLU A 53 -7.06 9.11 -11.18
C GLU A 53 -5.63 8.61 -11.37
N ILE A 54 -4.96 8.14 -10.31
CA ILE A 54 -3.64 7.52 -10.40
C ILE A 54 -3.68 6.03 -10.75
N GLY A 55 -4.89 5.48 -10.96
CA GLY A 55 -5.11 4.10 -11.40
C GLY A 55 -5.14 3.06 -10.28
N CYS A 56 -5.46 3.41 -9.04
CA CYS A 56 -5.68 2.43 -7.97
C CYS A 56 -6.88 1.51 -8.27
N SER A 57 -6.78 0.26 -7.86
CA SER A 57 -7.90 -0.67 -7.67
C SER A 57 -8.14 -0.97 -6.18
N ALA A 58 -7.18 -0.61 -5.33
CA ALA A 58 -7.29 -0.62 -3.86
C ALA A 58 -6.91 0.76 -3.32
N VAL A 59 -7.54 1.20 -2.23
CA VAL A 59 -7.25 2.49 -1.58
C VAL A 59 -7.16 2.30 -0.08
N GLN A 60 -6.07 2.76 0.51
CA GLN A 60 -5.95 2.94 1.95
C GLN A 60 -6.16 4.41 2.31
N LEU A 61 -6.75 4.66 3.46
CA LEU A 61 -7.00 6.01 3.95
C LEU A 61 -7.01 6.06 5.48
N PHE A 62 -6.75 7.26 6.01
CA PHE A 62 -7.14 7.57 7.38
C PHE A 62 -8.61 7.99 7.40
N THR A 63 -9.41 7.39 8.27
CA THR A 63 -10.84 7.75 8.40
C THR A 63 -11.05 9.14 9.02
N GLY A 64 -10.01 9.77 9.52
CA GLY A 64 -9.95 11.12 10.07
C GLY A 64 -8.50 11.51 10.34
N SER A 65 -8.25 12.63 11.03
CA SER A 65 -6.88 13.07 11.33
C SER A 65 -6.11 12.02 12.14
N PRO A 66 -4.96 11.50 11.65
CA PRO A 66 -4.17 10.49 12.39
C PRO A 66 -3.40 11.08 13.59
N ARG A 67 -3.51 12.40 13.82
CA ARG A 67 -2.87 13.11 14.92
C ARG A 67 -3.84 13.50 16.03
N GLN A 68 -5.08 13.01 15.97
CA GLN A 68 -6.11 13.29 16.96
C GLN A 68 -6.63 12.01 17.61
N TRP A 69 -6.76 12.03 18.93
CA TRP A 69 -7.30 10.92 19.70
C TRP A 69 -8.80 10.70 19.47
N SER A 70 -9.55 11.79 19.50
CA SER A 70 -11.00 11.74 19.30
C SER A 70 -11.36 12.38 17.98
N LYS A 71 -12.18 11.71 17.21
CA LYS A 71 -12.71 12.16 15.95
C LYS A 71 -14.23 12.31 16.09
N PRO A 72 -14.85 13.36 15.53
CA PRO A 72 -16.29 13.44 15.53
C PRO A 72 -16.91 12.27 14.79
N PRO A 73 -18.13 11.83 15.14
CA PRO A 73 -18.85 10.83 14.34
C PRO A 73 -18.95 11.27 12.88
N LEU A 74 -18.93 10.28 11.97
CA LEU A 74 -19.16 10.56 10.56
C LEU A 74 -20.58 11.06 10.37
N LYS A 75 -20.73 12.08 9.56
CA LYS A 75 -22.06 12.51 9.14
C LYS A 75 -22.60 11.56 8.07
N GLU A 76 -23.91 11.36 8.08
CA GLU A 76 -24.55 10.52 7.06
C GLU A 76 -24.27 10.99 5.63
N GLU A 77 -24.11 12.29 5.41
CA GLU A 77 -23.76 12.85 4.10
C GLU A 77 -22.38 12.38 3.64
N ASP A 78 -21.39 12.30 4.54
CA ASP A 78 -20.03 11.84 4.24
C ASP A 78 -20.02 10.35 3.95
N ILE A 79 -20.81 9.57 4.72
CA ILE A 79 -20.99 8.12 4.48
C ILE A 79 -21.60 7.87 3.10
N ARG A 80 -22.69 8.55 2.77
CA ARG A 80 -23.33 8.43 1.46
C ARG A 80 -22.40 8.85 0.32
N ALA A 81 -21.66 9.95 0.50
CA ALA A 81 -20.68 10.42 -0.48
C ALA A 81 -19.56 9.40 -0.72
N PHE A 82 -19.07 8.76 0.36
CA PHE A 82 -18.04 7.71 0.25
C PHE A 82 -18.55 6.50 -0.54
N HIS A 83 -19.74 5.99 -0.22
CA HIS A 83 -20.33 4.86 -0.93
C HIS A 83 -20.59 5.20 -2.41
N ALA A 84 -21.13 6.37 -2.71
CA ALA A 84 -21.34 6.82 -4.09
C ALA A 84 -20.02 6.95 -4.86
N ALA A 85 -18.98 7.49 -4.24
CA ALA A 85 -17.65 7.58 -4.85
C ALA A 85 -17.06 6.17 -5.11
N ARG A 86 -17.23 5.21 -4.19
CA ARG A 86 -16.78 3.82 -4.39
C ARG A 86 -17.44 3.18 -5.61
N GLU A 87 -18.76 3.35 -5.77
CA GLU A 87 -19.49 2.87 -6.94
C GLU A 87 -19.01 3.54 -8.24
N GLN A 88 -18.84 4.86 -8.23
CA GLN A 88 -18.42 5.62 -9.42
C GLN A 88 -16.98 5.34 -9.85
N THR A 89 -16.07 5.15 -8.89
CA THR A 89 -14.66 4.90 -9.16
C THR A 89 -14.34 3.44 -9.43
N GLU A 90 -15.26 2.52 -9.11
CA GLU A 90 -15.02 1.07 -9.19
C GLU A 90 -13.79 0.62 -8.38
N ILE A 91 -13.43 1.34 -7.32
CA ILE A 91 -12.40 0.89 -6.39
C ILE A 91 -12.89 -0.38 -5.71
N ALA A 92 -12.19 -1.48 -6.01
CA ALA A 92 -12.63 -2.82 -5.60
C ALA A 92 -12.35 -3.12 -4.13
N PHE A 93 -11.33 -2.47 -3.54
CA PHE A 93 -10.94 -2.69 -2.15
C PHE A 93 -10.59 -1.39 -1.45
N THR A 94 -11.06 -1.26 -0.22
CA THR A 94 -10.72 -0.14 0.67
C THR A 94 -10.22 -0.68 2.00
N VAL A 95 -9.24 -0.01 2.59
CA VAL A 95 -8.69 -0.34 3.91
C VAL A 95 -8.43 0.96 4.68
N ALA A 96 -8.70 0.95 5.98
CA ALA A 96 -8.35 2.07 6.84
C ALA A 96 -7.04 1.77 7.58
N HIS A 97 -6.27 2.81 7.86
CA HIS A 97 -5.18 2.76 8.83
C HIS A 97 -5.58 3.57 10.07
N ASP A 98 -5.21 3.13 11.25
CA ASP A 98 -5.53 3.81 12.48
C ASP A 98 -4.60 5.02 12.75
N SER A 99 -4.81 5.68 13.89
CA SER A 99 -4.02 6.84 14.31
C SER A 99 -2.68 6.41 14.89
N TYR A 100 -1.59 7.11 14.55
CA TYR A 100 -0.25 6.93 15.14
C TYR A 100 -0.18 7.09 16.66
N LEU A 101 -1.24 7.62 17.29
CA LEU A 101 -1.29 7.82 18.73
C LEU A 101 -1.71 6.56 19.48
N ILE A 102 -2.33 5.61 18.79
CA ILE A 102 -2.91 4.42 19.40
C ILE A 102 -1.79 3.43 19.78
N ASN A 103 -1.83 3.01 21.05
CA ASN A 103 -0.96 1.95 21.58
C ASN A 103 -1.80 1.00 22.44
N LEU A 104 -2.31 -0.07 21.83
CA LEU A 104 -3.15 -1.07 22.49
C LEU A 104 -2.35 -1.98 23.48
N ALA A 105 -1.03 -1.86 23.48
CA ALA A 105 -0.11 -2.52 24.41
C ALA A 105 0.41 -1.59 25.52
N ALA A 106 -0.09 -0.35 25.61
CA ALA A 106 0.44 0.66 26.51
C ALA A 106 0.44 0.22 27.99
N PRO A 107 1.56 0.39 28.74
CA PRO A 107 1.65 0.01 30.13
C PRO A 107 0.88 0.95 31.07
N VAL A 108 0.68 2.19 30.66
CA VAL A 108 -0.02 3.21 31.45
C VAL A 108 -1.53 3.06 31.23
N PRO A 109 -2.33 2.72 32.29
CA PRO A 109 -3.77 2.45 32.12
C PRO A 109 -4.54 3.55 31.39
N ALA A 110 -4.33 4.81 31.77
CA ALA A 110 -5.01 5.94 31.11
C ALA A 110 -4.67 6.10 29.61
N VAL A 111 -3.47 5.68 29.18
CA VAL A 111 -3.08 5.68 27.76
C VAL A 111 -3.72 4.49 27.05
N LEU A 112 -3.75 3.33 27.71
CA LEU A 112 -4.40 2.13 27.18
C LEU A 112 -5.91 2.35 26.97
N ASP A 113 -6.60 2.88 27.99
CA ASP A 113 -8.04 3.18 27.93
C ASP A 113 -8.34 4.14 26.76
N ARG A 114 -7.54 5.19 26.66
CA ARG A 114 -7.68 6.18 25.59
C ARG A 114 -7.38 5.61 24.21
N SER A 115 -6.37 4.73 24.11
CA SER A 115 -6.04 4.02 22.86
C SER A 115 -7.17 3.09 22.43
N ARG A 116 -7.75 2.35 23.40
CA ARG A 116 -8.87 1.46 23.16
C ARG A 116 -10.11 2.22 22.67
N GLU A 117 -10.44 3.35 23.35
CA GLU A 117 -11.56 4.21 22.94
C GLU A 117 -11.33 4.79 21.53
N ALA A 118 -10.12 5.28 21.25
CA ALA A 118 -9.77 5.81 19.93
C ALA A 118 -9.85 4.73 18.84
N PHE A 119 -9.32 3.54 19.11
CA PHE A 119 -9.34 2.44 18.16
C PHE A 119 -10.76 1.89 17.92
N ARG A 120 -11.60 1.84 18.98
CA ARG A 120 -13.01 1.53 18.82
C ARG A 120 -13.69 2.51 17.87
N GLY A 121 -13.39 3.82 17.99
CA GLY A 121 -13.88 4.83 17.05
C GLY A 121 -13.40 4.63 15.61
N GLU A 122 -12.19 4.08 15.38
CA GLU A 122 -11.74 3.71 14.03
C GLU A 122 -12.58 2.55 13.46
N LEU A 123 -12.87 1.52 14.27
CA LEU A 123 -13.74 0.41 13.87
C LEU A 123 -15.15 0.88 13.55
N ASP A 124 -15.73 1.77 14.39
CA ASP A 124 -17.06 2.36 14.15
C ASP A 124 -17.14 3.08 12.80
N ARG A 125 -16.11 3.86 12.50
CA ARG A 125 -16.01 4.62 11.26
C ARG A 125 -15.79 3.72 10.05
N ALA A 126 -14.93 2.71 10.18
CA ALA A 126 -14.68 1.73 9.13
C ALA A 126 -15.94 0.91 8.80
N GLU A 127 -16.68 0.46 9.84
CA GLU A 127 -17.95 -0.26 9.66
C GLU A 127 -19.00 0.60 8.93
N ALA A 128 -19.16 1.87 9.35
CA ALA A 128 -20.09 2.80 8.71
C ALA A 128 -19.75 3.07 7.22
N LEU A 129 -18.46 3.04 6.87
CA LEU A 129 -17.98 3.22 5.50
C LEU A 129 -17.95 1.90 4.69
N GLY A 130 -18.25 0.76 5.33
CA GLY A 130 -18.14 -0.56 4.70
C GLY A 130 -16.69 -0.91 4.33
N ILE A 131 -15.72 -0.47 5.12
CA ILE A 131 -14.30 -0.78 4.98
C ILE A 131 -14.03 -2.10 5.71
N PRO A 132 -13.53 -3.14 5.02
CA PRO A 132 -13.43 -4.47 5.62
C PRO A 132 -12.32 -4.63 6.66
N TRP A 133 -11.28 -3.81 6.62
CA TRP A 133 -10.13 -3.94 7.52
C TRP A 133 -9.63 -2.60 8.02
N VAL A 134 -9.26 -2.57 9.30
CA VAL A 134 -8.48 -1.49 9.91
C VAL A 134 -7.09 -2.02 10.22
N VAL A 135 -6.07 -1.47 9.59
CA VAL A 135 -4.66 -1.75 9.87
C VAL A 135 -4.25 -0.99 11.12
N THR A 136 -3.54 -1.66 12.00
CA THR A 136 -3.00 -1.09 13.25
C THR A 136 -1.66 -1.69 13.60
N HIS A 137 -0.74 -0.88 14.12
CA HIS A 137 0.48 -1.38 14.74
C HIS A 137 0.16 -2.08 16.07
N MET A 138 0.98 -3.06 16.44
CA MET A 138 0.81 -3.77 17.72
C MET A 138 1.10 -2.90 18.96
N GLY A 139 1.60 -1.70 18.77
CA GLY A 139 1.98 -0.78 19.84
C GLY A 139 3.40 -0.99 20.35
N ALA A 140 3.68 -0.48 21.55
CA ALA A 140 5.01 -0.47 22.15
C ALA A 140 4.94 -0.75 23.64
N HIS A 141 5.94 -1.49 24.18
CA HIS A 141 5.98 -1.88 25.59
C HIS A 141 6.56 -0.81 26.54
N LEU A 142 7.17 0.25 26.02
CA LEU A 142 7.70 1.41 26.77
C LEU A 142 8.50 0.98 28.02
N ASP A 143 9.49 0.10 27.84
CA ASP A 143 10.41 -0.44 28.86
C ASP A 143 9.81 -1.39 29.93
N GLU A 144 8.51 -1.70 29.88
CA GLU A 144 7.91 -2.69 30.80
C GLU A 144 8.23 -4.16 30.42
N GLY A 145 8.65 -4.36 29.18
CA GLY A 145 8.94 -5.67 28.60
C GLY A 145 7.86 -6.18 27.65
N GLU A 146 8.27 -7.03 26.73
CA GLU A 146 7.42 -7.54 25.66
C GLU A 146 6.24 -8.40 26.18
N GLU A 147 6.53 -9.34 27.10
CA GLU A 147 5.53 -10.28 27.61
C GLU A 147 4.29 -9.64 28.20
N PRO A 148 4.41 -8.70 29.20
CA PRO A 148 3.23 -8.04 29.76
C PRO A 148 2.49 -7.20 28.71
N ALA A 149 3.20 -6.63 27.74
CA ALA A 149 2.61 -5.83 26.69
C ALA A 149 1.81 -6.67 25.69
N LEU A 150 2.32 -7.84 25.28
CA LEU A 150 1.60 -8.79 24.44
C LEU A 150 0.33 -9.32 25.13
N GLU A 151 0.39 -9.62 26.43
CA GLU A 151 -0.79 -10.04 27.20
C GLU A 151 -1.86 -8.95 27.27
N ARG A 152 -1.46 -7.68 27.41
CA ARG A 152 -2.40 -6.55 27.36
C ARG A 152 -3.03 -6.40 26.00
N LEU A 153 -2.23 -6.46 24.93
CA LEU A 153 -2.70 -6.39 23.56
C LEU A 153 -3.72 -7.51 23.28
N ILE A 154 -3.40 -8.76 23.62
CA ILE A 154 -4.29 -9.92 23.47
C ILE A 154 -5.64 -9.66 24.16
N ARG A 155 -5.61 -9.22 25.42
CA ARG A 155 -6.83 -8.92 26.16
C ARG A 155 -7.63 -7.80 25.52
N CYS A 156 -6.97 -6.70 25.12
CA CYS A 156 -7.62 -5.55 24.50
C CYS A 156 -8.27 -5.92 23.16
N LEU A 157 -7.57 -6.68 22.32
CA LEU A 157 -8.11 -7.13 21.03
C LEU A 157 -9.31 -8.07 21.20
N ARG A 158 -9.23 -9.01 22.16
CA ARG A 158 -10.34 -9.92 22.46
C ARG A 158 -11.58 -9.15 22.89
N GLU A 159 -11.44 -8.21 23.80
CA GLU A 159 -12.54 -7.38 24.27
C GLU A 159 -13.17 -6.54 23.15
N LEU A 160 -12.34 -5.93 22.28
CA LEU A 160 -12.81 -5.16 21.13
C LEU A 160 -13.56 -6.04 20.11
N LEU A 161 -13.03 -7.22 19.80
CA LEU A 161 -13.67 -8.16 18.87
C LEU A 161 -15.01 -8.68 19.44
N GLU A 162 -15.07 -9.03 20.73
CA GLU A 162 -16.30 -9.45 21.39
C GLU A 162 -17.37 -8.34 21.43
N GLU A 163 -16.95 -7.10 21.68
CA GLU A 163 -17.85 -5.95 21.70
C GLU A 163 -18.45 -5.70 20.31
N THR A 164 -17.60 -5.64 19.29
CA THR A 164 -18.02 -5.39 17.91
C THR A 164 -18.81 -6.56 17.31
N GLU A 165 -18.56 -7.80 17.74
CA GLU A 165 -19.35 -8.96 17.34
C GLU A 165 -20.80 -8.87 17.84
N ARG A 166 -20.99 -8.47 19.11
CA ARG A 166 -22.35 -8.27 19.67
C ARG A 166 -23.14 -7.19 18.95
N GLU A 167 -22.46 -6.25 18.33
CA GLU A 167 -23.05 -5.17 17.52
C GLU A 167 -23.18 -5.54 16.04
N GLY A 168 -22.71 -6.72 15.65
CA GLY A 168 -22.84 -7.25 14.28
C GLY A 168 -21.84 -6.65 13.29
N TYR A 169 -20.68 -6.17 13.75
CA TYR A 169 -19.64 -5.63 12.88
C TYR A 169 -19.00 -6.72 12.03
N ARG A 170 -18.69 -6.34 10.81
CA ARG A 170 -17.95 -7.15 9.85
C ARG A 170 -16.52 -6.66 9.62
N THR A 171 -16.27 -5.39 9.93
CA THR A 171 -14.92 -4.82 9.90
C THR A 171 -13.99 -5.60 10.82
N GLY A 172 -12.84 -6.01 10.25
CA GLY A 172 -11.79 -6.73 10.97
C GLY A 172 -10.60 -5.84 11.30
N ILE A 173 -9.70 -6.41 12.09
CA ILE A 173 -8.45 -5.82 12.55
C ILE A 173 -7.29 -6.52 11.84
N ALA A 174 -6.43 -5.79 11.15
CA ALA A 174 -5.20 -6.30 10.55
C ALA A 174 -3.99 -5.77 11.33
N LEU A 175 -3.34 -6.66 12.10
CA LEU A 175 -2.13 -6.31 12.84
C LEU A 175 -0.96 -6.15 11.87
N GLU A 176 -0.30 -5.00 11.91
CA GLU A 176 0.79 -4.73 10.99
C GLU A 176 2.12 -5.22 11.57
N THR A 177 2.93 -5.85 10.70
CA THR A 177 4.35 -6.08 10.98
C THR A 177 5.08 -4.75 11.15
N THR A 178 6.03 -4.66 12.07
CA THR A 178 6.78 -3.42 12.34
C THR A 178 8.28 -3.61 12.15
N ALA A 179 9.00 -2.52 12.01
CA ALA A 179 10.48 -2.53 11.89
C ALA A 179 11.18 -2.89 13.23
N GLY A 180 10.46 -2.90 14.35
CA GLY A 180 11.07 -3.10 15.67
C GLY A 180 11.85 -1.88 16.16
N GLN A 181 11.47 -0.68 15.73
CA GLN A 181 12.10 0.56 16.18
C GLN A 181 11.74 0.85 17.65
N GLY A 182 12.76 1.17 18.47
CA GLY A 182 12.58 1.46 19.88
C GLY A 182 12.04 0.26 20.66
N THR A 183 10.86 0.42 21.27
CA THR A 183 10.15 -0.60 22.06
C THR A 183 8.90 -1.15 21.35
N GLY A 184 8.85 -0.97 20.01
CA GLY A 184 7.72 -1.43 19.20
C GLY A 184 7.61 -2.94 19.14
N LEU A 185 6.38 -3.44 19.22
CA LEU A 185 6.01 -4.86 19.07
C LEU A 185 5.67 -5.16 17.62
N GLY A 186 5.68 -6.46 17.25
CA GLY A 186 5.26 -6.93 15.92
C GLY A 186 6.39 -6.97 14.88
N TRP A 187 7.64 -6.90 15.30
CA TRP A 187 8.78 -7.03 14.41
C TRP A 187 9.23 -8.48 14.19
N ARG A 188 8.82 -9.40 15.07
CA ARG A 188 9.01 -10.85 14.91
C ARG A 188 7.67 -11.52 14.58
N PHE A 189 7.67 -12.43 13.64
CA PHE A 189 6.47 -13.19 13.27
C PHE A 189 5.91 -14.00 14.45
N GLU A 190 6.79 -14.46 15.36
CA GLU A 190 6.41 -15.13 16.60
C GLU A 190 5.55 -14.29 17.52
N GLU A 191 5.78 -12.97 17.55
CA GLU A 191 4.95 -12.06 18.35
C GLU A 191 3.53 -11.95 17.80
N LEU A 192 3.41 -11.79 16.46
CA LEU A 192 2.10 -11.77 15.80
C LEU A 192 1.38 -13.12 15.98
N GLY A 193 2.09 -14.22 15.73
CA GLY A 193 1.54 -15.58 15.93
C GLY A 193 1.02 -15.79 17.34
N ARG A 194 1.76 -15.38 18.35
CA ARG A 194 1.35 -15.42 19.76
C ARG A 194 0.10 -14.60 20.04
N VAL A 195 0.01 -13.40 19.46
CA VAL A 195 -1.19 -12.56 19.64
C VAL A 195 -2.41 -13.21 18.97
N LEU A 196 -2.26 -13.70 17.76
CA LEU A 196 -3.34 -14.41 17.05
C LEU A 196 -3.82 -15.65 17.81
N GLU A 197 -2.89 -16.47 18.33
CA GLU A 197 -3.19 -17.64 19.14
C GLU A 197 -3.85 -17.24 20.47
N GLY A 198 -3.32 -16.20 21.13
CA GLY A 198 -3.81 -15.70 22.41
C GLY A 198 -5.22 -15.12 22.31
N VAL A 199 -5.56 -14.42 21.23
CA VAL A 199 -6.93 -13.94 20.99
C VAL A 199 -7.86 -15.10 20.67
N GLY A 200 -7.39 -16.07 19.91
CA GLY A 200 -8.18 -17.22 19.45
C GLY A 200 -8.69 -17.03 18.01
N PRO A 201 -9.44 -18.01 17.49
CA PRO A 201 -9.94 -17.99 16.13
C PRO A 201 -11.05 -16.96 15.96
N ASP A 202 -10.75 -15.84 15.32
CA ASP A 202 -11.74 -14.86 14.85
C ASP A 202 -11.43 -14.53 13.38
N PRO A 203 -12.40 -14.66 12.46
CA PRO A 203 -12.22 -14.35 11.04
C PRO A 203 -11.96 -12.85 10.79
N ARG A 204 -12.26 -12.00 11.76
CA ARG A 204 -12.03 -10.55 11.72
C ARG A 204 -10.67 -10.14 12.31
N LEU A 205 -9.80 -11.11 12.64
CA LEU A 205 -8.42 -10.82 13.05
C LEU A 205 -7.45 -11.38 12.02
N GLY A 206 -6.66 -10.52 11.42
CA GLY A 206 -5.66 -10.84 10.41
C GLY A 206 -4.40 -10.03 10.56
N VAL A 207 -3.56 -10.06 9.53
CA VAL A 207 -2.24 -9.41 9.52
C VAL A 207 -2.10 -8.55 8.26
N CYS A 208 -1.44 -7.42 8.40
CA CYS A 208 -0.87 -6.62 7.33
C CYS A 208 0.64 -6.83 7.32
N LEU A 209 1.21 -7.23 6.16
CA LEU A 209 2.65 -7.36 5.99
C LEU A 209 3.19 -6.13 5.30
N ASP A 210 4.07 -5.37 5.96
CA ASP A 210 4.82 -4.29 5.34
C ASP A 210 6.23 -4.76 4.96
N THR A 211 6.59 -4.61 3.68
CA THR A 211 7.87 -5.08 3.13
C THR A 211 9.07 -4.30 3.68
N CYS A 212 8.95 -2.99 3.91
CA CYS A 212 9.99 -2.19 4.56
C CYS A 212 10.18 -2.62 6.00
N HIS A 213 9.10 -2.84 6.74
CA HIS A 213 9.13 -3.23 8.14
C HIS A 213 9.78 -4.60 8.34
N VAL A 214 9.35 -5.62 7.60
CA VAL A 214 9.94 -6.97 7.73
C VAL A 214 11.42 -6.97 7.31
N PHE A 215 11.78 -6.21 6.27
CA PHE A 215 13.17 -6.07 5.86
C PHE A 215 14.01 -5.39 6.95
N ALA A 216 13.53 -4.27 7.50
CA ALA A 216 14.19 -3.59 8.61
C ALA A 216 14.26 -4.47 9.87
N ALA A 217 13.31 -5.37 10.09
CA ALA A 217 13.32 -6.35 11.18
C ALA A 217 14.32 -7.50 10.97
N GLY A 218 14.81 -7.71 9.73
CA GLY A 218 15.82 -8.72 9.42
C GLY A 218 15.34 -9.87 8.52
N TYR A 219 14.10 -9.82 8.02
CA TYR A 219 13.57 -10.78 7.06
C TYR A 219 13.90 -10.31 5.64
N ASP A 220 14.83 -10.99 4.99
CA ASP A 220 15.31 -10.62 3.66
C ASP A 220 14.32 -11.02 2.56
N LEU A 221 14.15 -10.14 1.58
CA LEU A 221 13.24 -10.32 0.44
C LEU A 221 13.97 -10.25 -0.92
N ARG A 222 15.29 -9.97 -0.93
CA ARG A 222 16.02 -9.54 -2.11
C ARG A 222 16.22 -10.63 -3.15
N ASP A 223 16.61 -11.82 -2.73
CA ASP A 223 16.75 -12.96 -3.63
C ASP A 223 15.63 -13.99 -3.43
N GLU A 224 15.55 -14.96 -4.34
CA GLU A 224 14.51 -15.98 -4.31
C GLU A 224 14.56 -16.85 -3.06
N GLN A 225 15.76 -17.25 -2.64
CA GLN A 225 15.93 -18.14 -1.51
C GLN A 225 15.52 -17.46 -0.20
N ASP A 226 15.92 -16.21 -0.01
CA ASP A 226 15.60 -15.46 1.19
C ASP A 226 14.14 -15.02 1.23
N TYR A 227 13.56 -14.66 0.06
CA TYR A 227 12.14 -14.44 -0.08
C TYR A 227 11.32 -15.66 0.35
N GLU A 228 11.67 -16.86 -0.15
CA GLU A 228 11.00 -18.11 0.24
C GLU A 228 11.15 -18.41 1.73
N LYS A 229 12.33 -18.18 2.32
CA LYS A 229 12.55 -18.34 3.78
C LYS A 229 11.65 -17.39 4.58
N THR A 230 11.57 -16.15 4.14
CA THR A 230 10.74 -15.12 4.80
C THR A 230 9.26 -15.50 4.74
N LEU A 231 8.74 -15.90 3.57
CA LEU A 231 7.36 -16.33 3.46
C LEU A 231 7.07 -17.64 4.22
N ALA A 232 8.01 -18.59 4.21
CA ALA A 232 7.86 -19.81 4.99
C ALA A 232 7.84 -19.54 6.50
N ALA A 233 8.65 -18.60 6.99
CA ALA A 233 8.61 -18.18 8.38
C ALA A 233 7.30 -17.48 8.73
N PHE A 234 6.80 -16.61 7.84
CA PHE A 234 5.48 -15.97 8.01
C PHE A 234 4.36 -17.03 8.09
N ASP A 235 4.35 -17.97 7.15
CA ASP A 235 3.34 -19.03 7.11
C ASP A 235 3.39 -19.94 8.35
N ALA A 236 4.60 -20.26 8.82
CA ALA A 236 4.79 -21.12 9.99
C ALA A 236 4.30 -20.49 11.31
N HIS A 237 4.46 -19.18 11.49
CA HIS A 237 4.11 -18.50 12.74
C HIS A 237 2.73 -17.86 12.70
N ILE A 238 2.26 -17.41 11.54
CA ILE A 238 1.06 -16.60 11.37
C ILE A 238 0.01 -17.33 10.52
N GLY A 239 0.44 -17.94 9.42
CA GLY A 239 -0.42 -18.50 8.38
C GLY A 239 -0.71 -17.51 7.26
N LEU A 240 -0.51 -17.91 5.99
CA LEU A 240 -0.81 -17.07 4.83
C LEU A 240 -2.31 -16.74 4.69
N ASP A 241 -3.19 -17.57 5.23
CA ASP A 241 -4.65 -17.34 5.29
C ASP A 241 -5.03 -16.16 6.20
N ARG A 242 -4.16 -15.79 7.13
CA ARG A 242 -4.32 -14.62 8.01
C ARG A 242 -3.86 -13.31 7.36
N LEU A 243 -3.13 -13.36 6.26
CA LEU A 243 -2.67 -12.17 5.55
C LEU A 243 -3.85 -11.50 4.82
N LYS A 244 -4.13 -10.24 5.13
CA LYS A 244 -5.29 -9.50 4.62
C LYS A 244 -4.91 -8.32 3.73
N VAL A 245 -3.75 -7.71 4.00
CA VAL A 245 -3.22 -6.55 3.27
C VAL A 245 -1.70 -6.67 3.20
N ILE A 246 -1.12 -6.19 2.13
CA ILE A 246 0.32 -6.00 2.02
C ILE A 246 0.60 -4.51 1.81
N HIS A 247 1.47 -3.93 2.63
CA HIS A 247 2.09 -2.66 2.34
C HIS A 247 3.39 -2.91 1.57
N ALA A 248 3.42 -2.47 0.31
CA ALA A 248 4.59 -2.63 -0.54
C ALA A 248 5.41 -1.35 -0.54
N ASN A 249 6.40 -1.28 0.32
CA ASN A 249 7.30 -0.15 0.50
C ASN A 249 8.74 -0.60 0.39
N ASP A 250 9.56 0.12 -0.38
CA ASP A 250 11.01 -0.12 -0.36
C ASP A 250 11.62 0.51 0.89
N SER A 251 12.84 0.16 1.24
CA SER A 251 13.48 0.60 2.47
C SER A 251 14.69 1.50 2.18
N LYS A 252 14.73 2.70 2.79
CA LYS A 252 15.93 3.56 2.81
C LYS A 252 17.07 2.99 3.64
N LYS A 253 16.79 1.98 4.46
CA LYS A 253 17.72 1.47 5.46
C LYS A 253 18.07 0.02 5.17
N PRO A 254 19.27 -0.42 5.55
CA PRO A 254 19.71 -1.78 5.29
C PRO A 254 18.92 -2.82 6.11
N LEU A 255 19.03 -4.06 5.66
CA LEU A 255 18.47 -5.23 6.33
C LEU A 255 18.82 -5.27 7.82
N GLY A 256 17.82 -5.50 8.66
CA GLY A 256 18.01 -5.63 10.11
C GLY A 256 18.32 -4.32 10.84
N SER A 257 18.15 -3.17 10.19
CA SER A 257 18.43 -1.85 10.76
C SER A 257 17.54 -1.44 11.91
N ARG A 258 16.35 -2.04 12.01
CA ARG A 258 15.27 -1.65 12.93
C ARG A 258 14.87 -0.17 12.81
N VAL A 259 14.90 0.35 11.60
CA VAL A 259 14.54 1.76 11.33
C VAL A 259 13.49 1.78 10.22
N ASP A 260 12.32 2.26 10.55
CA ASP A 260 11.23 2.47 9.62
C ASP A 260 11.48 3.74 8.80
N ARG A 261 11.81 3.55 7.52
CA ARG A 261 11.98 4.63 6.54
C ARG A 261 11.68 4.09 5.14
N HIS A 262 10.48 4.38 4.67
CA HIS A 262 10.02 3.99 3.34
C HIS A 262 10.79 4.71 2.23
N GLU A 263 10.95 4.01 1.11
CA GLU A 263 11.52 4.52 -0.13
C GLU A 263 10.60 4.14 -1.31
N HIS A 264 10.81 4.78 -2.44
CA HIS A 264 10.12 4.46 -3.69
C HIS A 264 10.47 3.05 -4.17
N ILE A 265 9.50 2.38 -4.79
CA ILE A 265 9.64 1.02 -5.29
C ILE A 265 10.87 0.91 -6.19
N GLY A 266 11.83 0.09 -5.77
CA GLY A 266 13.08 -0.18 -6.48
C GLY A 266 14.18 0.88 -6.35
N GLN A 267 14.00 1.88 -5.47
CA GLN A 267 15.02 2.88 -5.19
C GLN A 267 15.68 2.71 -3.81
N GLY A 268 15.24 1.72 -3.06
CA GLY A 268 15.78 1.38 -1.74
C GLY A 268 16.63 0.11 -1.74
N GLU A 269 16.86 -0.38 -0.54
CA GLU A 269 17.73 -1.54 -0.25
C GLU A 269 17.08 -2.89 -0.55
N ILE A 270 15.74 -2.94 -0.68
CA ILE A 270 15.00 -4.16 -1.05
C ILE A 270 15.12 -4.41 -2.56
N GLY A 271 14.85 -3.40 -3.36
CA GLY A 271 15.05 -3.40 -4.81
C GLY A 271 13.98 -4.16 -5.61
N ILE A 272 14.00 -3.89 -6.90
CA ILE A 272 13.00 -4.37 -7.88
C ILE A 272 12.73 -5.87 -7.88
N PRO A 273 13.76 -6.77 -7.80
CA PRO A 273 13.51 -8.21 -7.88
C PRO A 273 12.54 -8.74 -6.81
N ALA A 274 12.59 -8.17 -5.61
CA ALA A 274 11.68 -8.51 -4.51
C ALA A 274 10.23 -8.14 -4.84
N PHE A 275 10.00 -6.92 -5.34
CA PHE A 275 8.67 -6.47 -5.71
C PHE A 275 8.12 -7.23 -6.92
N ALA A 276 8.97 -7.63 -7.87
CA ALA A 276 8.56 -8.48 -8.98
C ALA A 276 8.03 -9.84 -8.48
N ARG A 277 8.75 -10.49 -7.55
CA ARG A 277 8.30 -11.73 -6.90
C ARG A 277 6.99 -11.51 -6.14
N LEU A 278 6.94 -10.48 -5.30
CA LEU A 278 5.76 -10.16 -4.48
C LEU A 278 4.48 -10.04 -5.31
N VAL A 279 4.53 -9.25 -6.41
CA VAL A 279 3.34 -9.01 -7.22
C VAL A 279 2.98 -10.17 -8.14
N THR A 280 3.90 -11.11 -8.42
CA THR A 280 3.65 -12.28 -9.27
C THR A 280 3.45 -13.57 -8.48
N ASP A 281 3.65 -13.56 -7.16
CA ASP A 281 3.48 -14.75 -6.31
C ASP A 281 2.02 -15.24 -6.31
N PRO A 282 1.77 -16.48 -6.77
CA PRO A 282 0.42 -17.01 -6.84
C PRO A 282 -0.23 -17.22 -5.47
N ARG A 283 0.56 -17.40 -4.41
CA ARG A 283 0.07 -17.54 -3.02
C ARG A 283 -0.58 -16.25 -2.53
N LEU A 284 -0.11 -15.11 -3.04
CA LEU A 284 -0.49 -13.77 -2.62
C LEU A 284 -1.46 -13.08 -3.61
N LYS A 285 -1.87 -13.76 -4.69
CA LYS A 285 -2.62 -13.12 -5.79
C LYS A 285 -3.92 -12.44 -5.36
N HIS A 286 -4.56 -12.93 -4.31
CA HIS A 286 -5.83 -12.43 -3.80
C HIS A 286 -5.69 -11.35 -2.71
N ILE A 287 -4.44 -11.09 -2.27
CA ILE A 287 -4.17 -10.10 -1.24
C ILE A 287 -4.00 -8.72 -1.86
N PRO A 288 -4.76 -7.70 -1.44
CA PRO A 288 -4.58 -6.33 -1.89
C PRO A 288 -3.22 -5.79 -1.44
N ILE A 289 -2.57 -5.05 -2.34
CA ILE A 289 -1.27 -4.43 -2.13
C ILE A 289 -1.44 -2.91 -2.19
N VAL A 290 -0.95 -2.22 -1.17
CA VAL A 290 -1.02 -0.77 -1.04
C VAL A 290 0.39 -0.22 -0.81
N ILE A 291 0.71 0.90 -1.44
CA ILE A 291 1.95 1.63 -1.19
C ILE A 291 1.74 2.78 -0.22
N GLU A 292 2.75 3.03 0.62
CA GLU A 292 2.86 4.16 1.53
C GLU A 292 4.19 4.90 1.33
N THR A 293 4.66 4.89 0.10
CA THR A 293 5.92 5.50 -0.30
C THR A 293 5.88 7.03 -0.11
N PRO A 294 7.02 7.70 0.09
CA PRO A 294 7.06 9.16 0.24
C PRO A 294 6.51 9.89 -1.00
N ASP A 295 6.35 11.21 -0.86
CA ASP A 295 5.96 12.11 -1.96
C ASP A 295 4.66 11.67 -2.68
N ALA A 296 3.61 11.41 -1.89
CA ALA A 296 2.34 10.84 -2.35
C ALA A 296 1.76 11.56 -3.58
N ASP A 297 1.79 12.90 -3.58
CA ASP A 297 1.16 13.72 -4.63
C ASP A 297 1.84 13.57 -6.01
N THR A 298 3.13 13.19 -6.03
CA THR A 298 3.91 13.12 -7.27
C THR A 298 4.37 11.70 -7.61
N MET A 299 4.63 10.86 -6.60
CA MET A 299 5.29 9.57 -6.79
C MET A 299 4.39 8.36 -6.64
N HIS A 300 3.21 8.47 -6.03
CA HIS A 300 2.31 7.32 -5.92
C HIS A 300 1.90 6.77 -7.29
N ALA A 301 1.57 7.65 -8.25
CA ALA A 301 1.25 7.22 -9.62
C ALA A 301 2.41 6.46 -10.29
N VAL A 302 3.65 6.93 -10.09
CA VAL A 302 4.87 6.31 -10.62
C VAL A 302 5.12 4.94 -9.98
N ASN A 303 5.09 4.87 -8.64
CA ASN A 303 5.32 3.61 -7.91
C ASN A 303 4.23 2.57 -8.22
N LEU A 304 2.97 3.00 -8.33
CA LEU A 304 1.86 2.13 -8.70
C LEU A 304 2.02 1.59 -10.14
N ALA A 305 2.41 2.45 -11.08
CA ALA A 305 2.68 2.04 -12.46
C ALA A 305 3.82 1.00 -12.54
N ARG A 306 4.87 1.15 -11.70
CA ARG A 306 5.95 0.17 -11.56
C ARG A 306 5.41 -1.19 -11.11
N LEU A 307 4.64 -1.23 -10.02
CA LEU A 307 4.05 -2.48 -9.52
C LEU A 307 3.13 -3.15 -10.54
N LYS A 308 2.30 -2.38 -11.25
CA LYS A 308 1.43 -2.89 -12.32
C LYS A 308 2.24 -3.52 -13.47
N ARG A 309 3.31 -2.86 -13.88
CA ARG A 309 4.18 -3.38 -14.93
C ARG A 309 4.86 -4.69 -14.50
N LEU A 310 5.34 -4.76 -13.25
CA LEU A 310 5.88 -6.01 -12.68
C LEU A 310 4.82 -7.11 -12.65
N ALA A 311 3.62 -6.81 -12.20
CA ALA A 311 2.53 -7.78 -12.12
C ALA A 311 2.13 -8.35 -13.49
N SER A 312 2.29 -7.57 -14.56
CA SER A 312 2.06 -8.04 -15.94
C SER A 312 3.25 -8.79 -16.56
N GLY A 313 4.29 -9.09 -15.79
CA GLY A 313 5.50 -9.76 -16.27
C GLY A 313 6.41 -8.86 -17.14
N GLY A 314 6.15 -7.54 -17.15
CA GLY A 314 6.98 -6.58 -17.84
C GLY A 314 8.29 -6.34 -17.09
N GLU A 315 9.40 -6.27 -17.81
CA GLU A 315 10.65 -5.80 -17.22
C GLU A 315 10.49 -4.35 -16.78
N LEU A 316 10.95 -4.03 -15.58
CA LEU A 316 10.99 -2.64 -15.15
C LEU A 316 12.09 -1.91 -15.90
N GLY A 317 11.61 -0.88 -16.58
CA GLY A 317 12.49 0.18 -16.99
C GLY A 317 12.75 1.15 -15.83
N MET A 318 13.86 1.83 -15.91
CA MET A 318 14.12 3.02 -15.14
C MET A 318 13.31 4.18 -15.70
N MET A 319 12.80 5.03 -14.82
CA MET A 319 12.10 6.25 -15.24
C MET A 319 13.12 7.35 -15.47
N VAL A 320 13.03 7.96 -16.64
CA VAL A 320 13.80 9.16 -16.97
C VAL A 320 12.85 10.28 -17.38
N THR A 321 13.25 11.50 -17.18
CA THR A 321 12.47 12.69 -17.55
C THR A 321 13.08 13.33 -18.79
N VAL A 322 12.29 13.55 -19.82
CA VAL A 322 12.76 14.16 -21.07
C VAL A 322 12.22 15.57 -21.23
N GLN A 323 13.08 16.52 -21.45
CA GLN A 323 12.74 17.90 -21.74
C GLN A 323 13.11 18.24 -23.18
N PHE A 324 12.18 18.83 -23.92
CA PHE A 324 12.38 19.24 -25.29
C PHE A 324 12.69 20.74 -25.38
N PHE A 325 13.60 21.10 -26.28
CA PHE A 325 14.02 22.48 -26.51
C PHE A 325 13.87 22.89 -27.97
N GLY A 326 13.89 24.21 -28.24
CA GLY A 326 13.73 24.77 -29.57
C GLY A 326 12.41 24.32 -30.23
N HIS A 327 12.44 24.04 -31.54
CA HIS A 327 11.26 23.66 -32.30
C HIS A 327 10.57 22.37 -31.83
N TYR A 328 11.29 21.48 -31.13
CA TYR A 328 10.65 20.29 -30.53
C TYR A 328 9.71 20.64 -29.39
N ARG A 329 10.04 21.68 -28.59
CA ARG A 329 9.20 22.19 -27.53
C ARG A 329 7.87 22.73 -28.04
N ASP A 330 7.85 23.32 -29.25
CA ASP A 330 6.65 23.92 -29.83
C ASP A 330 5.51 22.89 -30.04
N PHE A 331 5.81 21.61 -30.26
CA PHE A 331 4.81 20.58 -30.47
C PHE A 331 4.80 19.45 -29.42
N MET A 332 5.87 19.31 -28.63
CA MET A 332 5.89 18.34 -27.49
C MET A 332 5.39 18.97 -26.20
N GLY A 333 5.37 20.31 -26.11
CA GLY A 333 4.97 21.05 -24.93
C GLY A 333 6.14 21.45 -24.04
N GLU A 334 5.83 22.24 -23.01
CA GLU A 334 6.80 22.72 -22.01
C GLU A 334 6.98 21.74 -20.85
N GLU A 335 5.97 20.88 -20.63
CA GLU A 335 5.98 19.91 -19.54
C GLU A 335 6.99 18.78 -19.81
N PRO A 336 7.79 18.42 -18.83
CA PRO A 336 8.71 17.29 -18.95
C PRO A 336 7.96 15.97 -19.19
N LEU A 337 8.44 15.17 -20.15
CA LEU A 337 7.88 13.87 -20.48
C LEU A 337 8.55 12.77 -19.65
N ALA A 338 7.79 12.05 -18.83
CA ALA A 338 8.27 10.86 -18.14
C ALA A 338 8.34 9.66 -19.11
N VAL A 339 9.51 9.04 -19.22
CA VAL A 339 9.77 7.91 -20.13
C VAL A 339 10.34 6.75 -19.33
N CYS A 340 9.73 5.58 -19.50
CA CYS A 340 10.25 4.33 -18.96
C CYS A 340 11.24 3.70 -19.95
N MET A 341 12.48 3.47 -19.49
CA MET A 341 13.57 2.85 -20.25
C MET A 341 14.01 1.53 -19.60
N PRO A 342 14.48 0.54 -20.36
CA PRO A 342 15.12 -0.65 -19.76
C PRO A 342 16.28 -0.26 -18.84
N VAL A 343 16.47 -0.98 -17.75
CA VAL A 343 17.65 -0.79 -16.89
C VAL A 343 18.91 -1.05 -17.71
N GLY A 344 19.86 -0.12 -17.63
CA GLY A 344 21.09 -0.17 -18.43
C GLY A 344 20.94 0.39 -19.85
N ALA A 345 19.78 0.96 -20.19
CA ALA A 345 19.60 1.65 -21.47
C ALA A 345 20.53 2.87 -21.58
N VAL A 346 20.86 3.21 -22.80
CA VAL A 346 21.72 4.36 -23.14
C VAL A 346 20.93 5.43 -23.91
N VAL A 347 21.48 6.62 -24.03
CA VAL A 347 20.84 7.78 -24.66
C VAL A 347 20.31 7.46 -26.08
N ARG A 348 21.03 6.72 -26.91
CA ARG A 348 20.55 6.34 -28.26
C ARG A 348 19.28 5.52 -28.24
N GLN A 349 19.12 4.63 -27.25
CA GLN A 349 17.91 3.82 -27.10
C GLN A 349 16.70 4.67 -26.68
N LEU A 350 16.94 5.72 -25.86
CA LEU A 350 15.91 6.71 -25.58
C LEU A 350 15.49 7.46 -26.84
N ALA A 351 16.45 7.93 -27.66
CA ALA A 351 16.17 8.61 -28.91
C ALA A 351 15.33 7.72 -29.85
N ALA A 352 15.73 6.46 -30.04
CA ALA A 352 15.00 5.50 -30.84
C ALA A 352 13.55 5.26 -30.34
N LEU A 353 13.37 5.12 -29.02
CA LEU A 353 12.04 4.96 -28.42
C LEU A 353 11.14 6.19 -28.63
N LEU A 354 11.71 7.40 -28.55
CA LEU A 354 10.98 8.64 -28.78
C LEU A 354 10.57 8.76 -30.26
N GLU A 355 11.46 8.42 -31.18
CA GLU A 355 11.18 8.38 -32.65
C GLU A 355 10.08 7.38 -32.99
N GLU A 356 10.08 6.21 -32.35
CA GLU A 356 9.03 5.19 -32.56
C GLU A 356 7.66 5.67 -32.06
N ARG A 357 7.63 6.41 -30.95
CA ARG A 357 6.39 6.90 -30.36
C ARG A 357 5.76 8.08 -31.10
N ASP A 358 6.58 8.92 -31.70
CA ASP A 358 6.12 10.10 -32.40
C ASP A 358 6.97 10.37 -33.63
N SER A 359 6.39 10.17 -34.81
CA SER A 359 7.08 10.36 -36.11
C SER A 359 7.63 11.78 -36.34
N ARG A 360 7.12 12.78 -35.59
CA ARG A 360 7.64 14.16 -35.62
C ARG A 360 9.03 14.27 -35.02
N LEU A 361 9.44 13.29 -34.22
CA LEU A 361 10.75 13.17 -33.58
C LEU A 361 11.76 12.39 -34.44
N ALA A 362 11.42 12.04 -35.67
CA ALA A 362 12.33 11.27 -36.55
C ALA A 362 13.67 11.96 -36.72
N GLY A 363 14.75 11.20 -36.50
CA GLY A 363 16.12 11.67 -36.67
C GLY A 363 16.73 12.36 -35.42
N LEU A 364 16.15 12.21 -34.24
CA LEU A 364 16.69 12.77 -32.99
C LEU A 364 18.16 12.42 -32.77
N GLU A 365 18.54 11.14 -32.91
CA GLU A 365 19.92 10.69 -32.70
C GLU A 365 20.90 11.38 -33.64
N ARG A 366 20.47 11.69 -34.87
CA ARG A 366 21.34 12.26 -35.93
C ARG A 366 21.43 13.78 -35.88
N HIS A 367 20.38 14.45 -35.40
CA HIS A 367 20.22 15.89 -35.55
C HIS A 367 20.27 16.63 -34.23
N CYS A 368 20.11 15.94 -33.10
CA CYS A 368 20.10 16.55 -31.78
C CYS A 368 21.36 16.25 -30.97
N ARG A 369 21.65 17.12 -30.04
CA ARG A 369 22.52 16.81 -28.90
C ARG A 369 21.64 16.48 -27.70
N PHE A 370 22.18 15.64 -26.86
CA PHE A 370 21.53 15.29 -25.60
C PHE A 370 22.35 15.82 -24.43
N ALA A 371 21.68 16.19 -23.35
CA ALA A 371 22.34 16.41 -22.08
C ALA A 371 21.63 15.58 -21.01
N VAL A 372 22.39 14.97 -20.12
CA VAL A 372 21.89 14.19 -18.99
C VAL A 372 22.27 14.97 -17.73
N ASN A 373 21.26 15.36 -16.92
CA ASN A 373 21.46 16.18 -15.73
C ASN A 373 22.32 17.43 -15.99
N GLU A 374 21.97 18.17 -17.06
CA GLU A 374 22.62 19.42 -17.47
C GLU A 374 24.03 19.28 -18.08
N GLU A 375 24.59 18.06 -18.19
CA GLU A 375 25.86 17.78 -18.84
C GLU A 375 25.66 17.13 -20.21
N TYR A 376 26.44 17.55 -21.22
CA TYR A 376 26.36 16.92 -22.56
C TYR A 376 26.66 15.42 -22.46
N ALA A 377 25.86 14.65 -23.16
CA ALA A 377 25.92 13.20 -23.13
C ALA A 377 26.19 12.62 -24.53
N ASP A 378 27.05 11.60 -24.56
CA ASP A 378 27.25 10.77 -25.75
C ASP A 378 26.09 9.77 -25.92
N ALA A 379 25.91 9.31 -27.16
CA ALA A 379 24.83 8.35 -27.48
C ALA A 379 24.92 7.04 -26.67
N ASP A 380 26.12 6.64 -26.26
CA ASP A 380 26.38 5.43 -25.45
C ASP A 380 26.39 5.68 -23.93
N GLN A 381 26.12 6.90 -23.51
CA GLN A 381 26.05 7.19 -22.09
C GLN A 381 24.90 6.44 -21.45
N ALA A 382 25.19 5.67 -20.38
CA ALA A 382 24.17 4.94 -19.63
C ALA A 382 23.24 5.91 -18.92
N LEU A 383 21.95 5.61 -18.98
CA LEU A 383 20.90 6.31 -18.25
C LEU A 383 20.69 5.64 -16.88
N LEU A 384 20.38 6.45 -15.91
CA LEU A 384 20.05 6.01 -14.55
C LEU A 384 18.65 6.46 -14.18
N GLU A 385 18.06 5.79 -13.18
CA GLU A 385 16.79 6.19 -12.59
C GLU A 385 16.80 7.66 -12.18
N GLY A 386 15.76 8.39 -12.57
CA GLY A 386 15.58 9.80 -12.23
C GLY A 386 16.42 10.78 -13.07
N ASN A 387 17.21 10.31 -14.07
CA ASN A 387 17.93 11.24 -14.93
C ASN A 387 16.95 12.17 -15.66
N THR A 388 17.35 13.44 -15.79
CA THR A 388 16.71 14.42 -16.66
C THR A 388 17.50 14.55 -17.94
N ILE A 389 16.84 14.29 -19.07
CA ILE A 389 17.46 14.32 -20.40
C ILE A 389 16.91 15.50 -21.18
N ALA A 390 17.79 16.42 -21.59
CA ALA A 390 17.48 17.51 -22.49
C ALA A 390 17.70 17.09 -23.94
N VAL A 391 16.70 17.28 -24.79
CA VAL A 391 16.80 17.12 -26.25
C VAL A 391 17.02 18.50 -26.88
N LEU A 392 18.23 18.71 -27.38
CA LEU A 392 18.71 20.00 -27.87
C LEU A 392 18.86 19.96 -29.41
N PRO A 393 17.99 20.63 -30.16
CA PRO A 393 18.11 20.73 -31.61
C PRO A 393 19.37 21.50 -32.01
N PRO A 394 19.87 21.33 -33.25
CA PRO A 394 20.96 22.13 -33.75
C PRO A 394 20.59 23.60 -33.73
N MET A 395 21.50 24.45 -33.27
CA MET A 395 21.27 25.89 -33.26
C MET A 395 21.18 26.37 -34.72
N SER A 396 20.02 26.93 -35.08
CA SER A 396 19.84 27.60 -36.36
C SER A 396 20.58 28.90 -36.32
N GLY A 397 21.74 28.99 -36.89
CA GLY A 397 22.47 30.26 -37.04
C GLY A 397 23.95 30.16 -36.70
N GLY A 398 24.77 29.85 -37.68
CA GLY A 398 26.21 29.97 -37.74
C GLY A 398 26.68 29.72 -39.15
#